data_f9705060a0f8114070e791d2a3f2c3e0
#
_entry.id   f9705060a0f8114070e791d2a3f2c3e0
#
_cell.length_a   1.000
_cell.length_b   1.000
_cell.length_c   1.000
_cell.angle_alpha   90.00
_cell.angle_beta   90.00
_cell.angle_gamma   90.00
#
_symmetry.space_group_name_H-M   'P 1'
#
loop_
_entity.id
_entity.type
_entity.pdbx_description
1 polymer ?
#
loop_
_entity_poly.entity_id
_entity_poly.type
_entity_poly.pdbx_seq_one_letter_code
_entity_poly.pdbx_strand_id
1 'polypeptide(L)'
;VTTILGAGKLLGETKGGTKFGIIEAITDEEYGIWEHEVGDTLVREKVLIEPRSNYFIGRVERAVFNSLSTVGLMVTDLRRKNAGYSNVLGLDWNLRFLNNALSTGGQLVHSLKDGTAGDGARFYIGYLDPVWWDLNFFTGYKDKTFEINDLGFNKRNDSWYFGTRGGIR
;
A
#
# COMPACT_ATOMS: atom_id res chain seq x y z
N VAL A 1 -16.28 -13.30 -10.89
CA VAL A 1 -16.48 -11.84 -11.09
C VAL A 1 -17.00 -11.27 -9.79
N THR A 2 -16.36 -10.25 -9.24
CA THR A 2 -16.81 -9.61 -7.99
C THR A 2 -17.94 -8.63 -8.27
N THR A 3 -19.08 -8.80 -7.62
CA THR A 3 -20.24 -7.91 -7.73
C THR A 3 -20.06 -6.70 -6.84
N ILE A 4 -19.95 -5.50 -7.42
CA ILE A 4 -19.89 -4.23 -6.68
C ILE A 4 -21.30 -3.71 -6.44
N LEU A 5 -21.70 -3.60 -5.16
CA LEU A 5 -23.00 -3.05 -4.75
C LEU A 5 -23.03 -1.52 -4.83
N GLY A 6 -21.90 -0.91 -4.54
CA GLY A 6 -21.72 0.53 -4.62
C GLY A 6 -20.26 0.92 -4.46
N ALA A 7 -19.87 2.00 -5.12
CA ALA A 7 -18.55 2.58 -4.98
C ALA A 7 -18.60 4.11 -5.11
N GLY A 8 -17.75 4.79 -4.35
CA GLY A 8 -17.59 6.23 -4.38
C GLY A 8 -16.13 6.63 -4.40
N LYS A 9 -15.82 7.75 -5.07
CA LYS A 9 -14.49 8.33 -5.11
C LYS A 9 -14.58 9.84 -4.97
N LEU A 10 -13.79 10.39 -4.05
CA LEU A 10 -13.62 11.83 -3.86
C LEU A 10 -12.14 12.18 -3.97
N LEU A 11 -11.82 13.15 -4.81
CA LEU A 11 -10.47 13.72 -4.91
C LEU A 11 -10.57 15.22 -4.78
N GLY A 12 -9.59 15.83 -4.13
CA GLY A 12 -9.56 17.26 -3.97
C GLY A 12 -8.19 17.81 -3.63
N GLU A 13 -8.08 19.12 -3.81
CA GLU A 13 -6.92 19.90 -3.38
C GLU A 13 -7.43 21.19 -2.72
N THR A 14 -6.86 21.50 -1.57
CA THR A 14 -7.18 22.75 -0.87
C THR A 14 -6.34 23.91 -1.44
N LYS A 15 -6.78 25.14 -1.22
CA LYS A 15 -5.99 26.34 -1.58
C LYS A 15 -4.60 26.38 -0.92
N GLY A 16 -4.41 25.67 0.19
CA GLY A 16 -3.13 25.53 0.90
C GLY A 16 -2.23 24.42 0.37
N GLY A 17 -2.56 23.78 -0.78
CA GLY A 17 -1.74 22.76 -1.42
C GLY A 17 -1.80 21.39 -0.75
N THR A 18 -2.82 21.13 0.07
CA THR A 18 -3.08 19.80 0.61
C THR A 18 -3.98 19.04 -0.35
N LYS A 19 -3.49 17.93 -0.88
CA LYS A 19 -4.22 17.00 -1.74
C LYS A 19 -4.80 15.87 -0.90
N PHE A 20 -6.01 15.45 -1.22
CA PHE A 20 -6.64 14.31 -0.56
C PHE A 20 -7.40 13.44 -1.55
N GLY A 21 -7.53 12.18 -1.21
CA GLY A 21 -8.29 11.20 -1.97
C GLY A 21 -8.95 10.21 -1.04
N ILE A 22 -10.22 9.89 -1.31
CA ILE A 22 -10.99 8.87 -0.60
C ILE A 22 -11.64 7.99 -1.66
N ILE A 23 -11.56 6.69 -1.45
CA ILE A 23 -12.27 5.67 -2.23
C ILE A 23 -12.94 4.75 -1.24
N GLU A 24 -14.21 4.45 -1.50
CA GLU A 24 -14.96 3.45 -0.76
C GLU A 24 -15.73 2.57 -1.74
N ALA A 25 -15.75 1.25 -1.46
CA ALA A 25 -16.49 0.29 -2.26
C ALA A 25 -17.05 -0.83 -1.38
N ILE A 26 -18.28 -1.25 -1.69
CA ILE A 26 -18.93 -2.39 -1.05
C ILE A 26 -19.20 -3.43 -2.12
N THR A 27 -18.74 -4.67 -1.85
CA THR A 27 -18.97 -5.83 -2.71
C THR A 27 -19.94 -6.79 -2.09
N ASP A 28 -20.63 -7.58 -2.90
CA ASP A 28 -21.53 -8.63 -2.42
C ASP A 28 -20.79 -9.95 -2.21
N GLU A 29 -21.50 -10.91 -1.65
CA GLU A 29 -21.03 -12.28 -1.47
C GLU A 29 -20.93 -12.97 -2.83
N GLU A 30 -19.80 -13.63 -3.08
CA GLU A 30 -19.60 -14.44 -4.28
C GLU A 30 -19.50 -15.92 -3.94
N TYR A 31 -20.20 -16.72 -4.72
CA TYR A 31 -20.26 -18.17 -4.53
C TYR A 31 -19.71 -18.91 -5.74
N GLY A 32 -19.00 -19.99 -5.47
CA GLY A 32 -18.58 -20.98 -6.47
C GLY A 32 -19.30 -22.29 -6.30
N ILE A 33 -19.19 -23.14 -7.32
CA ILE A 33 -19.62 -24.54 -7.23
C ILE A 33 -18.36 -25.39 -7.07
N TRP A 34 -18.28 -26.08 -5.95
CA TRP A 34 -17.25 -27.10 -5.73
C TRP A 34 -17.80 -28.47 -6.10
N GLU A 35 -17.12 -29.13 -7.04
CA GLU A 35 -17.45 -30.47 -7.49
C GLU A 35 -16.43 -31.45 -6.92
N HIS A 36 -16.88 -32.47 -6.25
CA HIS A 36 -16.05 -33.56 -5.73
C HIS A 36 -16.77 -34.91 -5.81
N GLU A 37 -16.01 -35.99 -5.90
CA GLU A 37 -16.52 -37.35 -5.95
C GLU A 37 -16.67 -37.93 -4.54
N VAL A 38 -17.83 -38.52 -4.25
CA VAL A 38 -18.09 -39.29 -3.03
C VAL A 38 -18.54 -40.68 -3.47
N GLY A 39 -17.61 -41.64 -3.45
CA GLY A 39 -17.81 -42.94 -4.08
C GLY A 39 -17.94 -42.78 -5.60
N ASP A 40 -19.01 -43.31 -6.19
CA ASP A 40 -19.31 -43.21 -7.62
C ASP A 40 -20.24 -42.02 -7.97
N THR A 41 -20.47 -41.12 -7.03
CA THR A 41 -21.40 -39.99 -7.19
C THR A 41 -20.68 -38.66 -7.21
N LEU A 42 -20.89 -37.84 -8.24
CA LEU A 42 -20.44 -36.47 -8.32
C LEU A 42 -21.35 -35.59 -7.46
N VAL A 43 -20.79 -34.99 -6.41
CA VAL A 43 -21.48 -34.07 -5.51
C VAL A 43 -21.09 -32.66 -5.87
N ARG A 44 -22.09 -31.75 -5.93
CA ARG A 44 -21.92 -30.31 -6.20
C ARG A 44 -22.37 -29.50 -5.00
N GLU A 45 -21.48 -28.74 -4.45
CA GLU A 45 -21.77 -27.87 -3.32
C GLU A 45 -21.53 -26.38 -3.67
N LYS A 46 -22.44 -25.53 -3.20
CA LYS A 46 -22.29 -24.10 -3.31
C LYS A 46 -21.42 -23.61 -2.15
N VAL A 47 -20.22 -23.09 -2.44
CA VAL A 47 -19.24 -22.64 -1.46
C VAL A 47 -19.07 -21.12 -1.57
N LEU A 48 -19.05 -20.43 -0.44
CA LEU A 48 -18.73 -19.00 -0.37
C LEU A 48 -17.26 -18.82 -0.75
N ILE A 49 -16.99 -18.10 -1.83
CA ILE A 49 -15.64 -17.78 -2.32
C ILE A 49 -15.17 -16.45 -1.74
N GLU A 50 -16.01 -15.43 -1.80
CA GLU A 50 -15.71 -14.10 -1.28
C GLU A 50 -16.90 -13.60 -0.44
N PRO A 51 -16.67 -13.25 0.82
CA PRO A 51 -17.71 -12.65 1.66
C PRO A 51 -17.99 -11.21 1.26
N ARG A 52 -19.17 -10.71 1.61
CA ARG A 52 -19.46 -9.28 1.48
C ARG A 52 -18.36 -8.46 2.17
N SER A 53 -17.82 -7.50 1.45
CA SER A 53 -16.65 -6.75 1.89
C SER A 53 -16.86 -5.25 1.71
N ASN A 54 -16.32 -4.48 2.65
CA ASN A 54 -16.20 -3.02 2.55
C ASN A 54 -14.71 -2.68 2.43
N TYR A 55 -14.38 -1.90 1.42
CA TYR A 55 -13.05 -1.39 1.11
C TYR A 55 -13.02 0.11 1.28
N PHE A 56 -12.18 0.60 2.18
CA PHE A 56 -11.91 2.03 2.34
C PHE A 56 -10.44 2.33 2.07
N ILE A 57 -10.17 3.37 1.29
CA ILE A 57 -8.82 3.89 1.04
C ILE A 57 -8.86 5.39 1.22
N GLY A 58 -8.01 5.92 2.11
CA GLY A 58 -7.84 7.34 2.33
C GLY A 58 -6.38 7.74 2.15
N ARG A 59 -6.12 8.85 1.44
CA ARG A 59 -4.78 9.44 1.30
C ARG A 59 -4.86 10.96 1.46
N VAL A 60 -3.89 11.50 2.19
CA VAL A 60 -3.60 12.92 2.24
C VAL A 60 -2.13 13.16 1.94
N GLU A 61 -1.83 14.18 1.17
CA GLU A 61 -0.47 14.58 0.81
C GLU A 61 -0.37 16.10 0.87
N ARG A 62 0.74 16.62 1.37
CA ARG A 62 1.01 18.04 1.42
C ARG A 62 2.44 18.36 0.99
N ALA A 63 2.60 19.41 0.21
CA ALA A 63 3.90 20.01 -0.06
C ALA A 63 4.43 20.68 1.21
N VAL A 64 5.72 20.46 1.50
CA VAL A 64 6.42 20.99 2.67
C VAL A 64 7.74 21.60 2.23
N PHE A 65 8.18 22.68 2.88
CA PHE A 65 9.43 23.42 2.59
C PHE A 65 9.50 24.05 1.18
N ASN A 66 9.16 23.32 0.15
CA ASN A 66 9.13 23.76 -1.25
C ASN A 66 8.11 22.94 -2.05
N SER A 67 7.82 23.35 -3.28
CA SER A 67 6.81 22.68 -4.14
C SER A 67 7.18 21.26 -4.60
N LEU A 68 8.43 20.84 -4.43
CA LEU A 68 8.94 19.54 -4.85
C LEU A 68 9.11 18.55 -3.69
N SER A 69 8.88 19.03 -2.47
CA SER A 69 8.97 18.21 -1.26
C SER A 69 7.58 17.91 -0.74
N THR A 70 7.28 16.64 -0.51
CA THR A 70 5.97 16.20 -0.05
C THR A 70 6.07 15.25 1.14
N VAL A 71 5.02 15.29 1.97
CA VAL A 71 4.76 14.29 3.02
C VAL A 71 3.34 13.80 2.83
N GLY A 72 3.15 12.49 2.88
CA GLY A 72 1.88 11.81 2.68
C GLY A 72 1.52 10.85 3.79
N LEU A 73 0.23 10.71 4.04
CA LEU A 73 -0.36 9.71 4.92
C LEU A 73 -1.40 8.94 4.12
N MET A 74 -1.40 7.61 4.26
CA MET A 74 -2.36 6.72 3.61
C MET A 74 -2.91 5.73 4.62
N VAL A 75 -4.20 5.48 4.54
CA VAL A 75 -4.87 4.43 5.30
C VAL A 75 -5.69 3.57 4.35
N THR A 76 -5.66 2.26 4.57
CA THR A 76 -6.59 1.32 3.96
C THR A 76 -7.28 0.51 5.05
N ASP A 77 -8.56 0.26 4.87
CA ASP A 77 -9.37 -0.57 5.77
C ASP A 77 -10.21 -1.52 4.92
N LEU A 78 -10.10 -2.80 5.20
CA LEU A 78 -10.91 -3.84 4.60
C LEU A 78 -11.65 -4.60 5.71
N ARG A 79 -12.96 -4.63 5.62
CA ARG A 79 -13.85 -5.37 6.52
C ARG A 79 -14.62 -6.42 5.73
N ARG A 80 -14.46 -7.69 6.09
CA ARG A 80 -15.19 -8.82 5.53
C ARG A 80 -16.24 -9.32 6.50
N LYS A 81 -17.44 -9.53 6.02
CA LYS A 81 -18.54 -10.06 6.83
C LYS A 81 -18.19 -11.47 7.31
N ASN A 82 -18.05 -11.65 8.62
CA ASN A 82 -17.72 -12.93 9.28
C ASN A 82 -16.38 -13.58 8.83
N ALA A 83 -15.47 -12.80 8.24
CA ALA A 83 -14.23 -13.33 7.67
C ALA A 83 -13.00 -12.43 7.92
N GLY A 84 -13.04 -11.60 8.95
CA GLY A 84 -11.88 -10.85 9.40
C GLY A 84 -11.71 -9.46 8.76
N TYR A 85 -10.55 -8.85 9.05
CA TYR A 85 -10.24 -7.48 8.64
C TYR A 85 -8.76 -7.30 8.28
N SER A 86 -8.48 -6.27 7.50
CA SER A 86 -7.11 -5.85 7.19
C SER A 86 -7.01 -4.33 7.18
N ASN A 87 -6.11 -3.79 7.97
CA ASN A 87 -5.82 -2.36 8.05
C ASN A 87 -4.36 -2.11 7.70
N VAL A 88 -4.10 -1.06 6.93
CA VAL A 88 -2.74 -0.60 6.67
C VAL A 88 -2.67 0.90 6.87
N LEU A 89 -1.67 1.35 7.62
CA LEU A 89 -1.32 2.75 7.78
C LEU A 89 0.06 2.99 7.17
N GLY A 90 0.18 3.94 6.27
CA GLY A 90 1.42 4.32 5.61
C GLY A 90 1.73 5.80 5.78
N LEU A 91 2.97 6.11 6.15
CA LEU A 91 3.56 7.45 6.09
C LEU A 91 4.63 7.43 5.01
N ASP A 92 4.61 8.41 4.12
CA ASP A 92 5.64 8.57 3.09
C ASP A 92 6.14 10.01 3.01
N TRP A 93 7.37 10.17 2.53
CA TRP A 93 7.95 11.48 2.25
C TRP A 93 8.87 11.43 1.05
N ASN A 94 8.96 12.56 0.37
CA ASN A 94 9.91 12.84 -0.69
C ASN A 94 10.37 14.29 -0.53
N LEU A 95 11.59 14.50 -0.12
CA LEU A 95 12.12 15.84 0.20
C LEU A 95 13.28 16.18 -0.73
N ARG A 96 13.33 17.44 -1.15
CA ARG A 96 14.32 18.01 -2.05
C ARG A 96 14.97 19.21 -1.40
N PHE A 97 16.30 19.22 -1.39
CA PHE A 97 17.15 20.29 -0.81
C PHE A 97 18.27 20.68 -1.77
N LEU A 98 18.99 21.75 -1.46
CA LEU A 98 20.16 22.21 -2.20
C LEU A 98 19.89 22.38 -3.70
N ASN A 99 18.83 23.10 -4.06
CA ASN A 99 18.40 23.26 -5.46
C ASN A 99 18.19 21.91 -6.19
N ASN A 100 17.61 20.95 -5.46
CA ASN A 100 17.33 19.58 -5.91
C ASN A 100 18.56 18.65 -6.02
N ALA A 101 19.76 19.12 -5.67
CA ALA A 101 20.94 18.25 -5.67
C ALA A 101 20.85 17.16 -4.59
N LEU A 102 20.24 17.44 -3.45
CA LEU A 102 20.01 16.46 -2.39
C LEU A 102 18.54 16.01 -2.37
N SER A 103 18.30 14.72 -2.47
CA SER A 103 16.98 14.11 -2.36
C SER A 103 16.96 13.06 -1.24
N THR A 104 15.89 13.02 -0.47
CA THR A 104 15.64 11.93 0.46
C THR A 104 14.16 11.56 0.44
N GLY A 105 13.88 10.31 0.57
CA GLY A 105 12.51 9.83 0.64
C GLY A 105 12.43 8.49 1.35
N GLY A 106 11.22 8.15 1.71
CA GLY A 106 10.98 6.91 2.42
C GLY A 106 9.51 6.64 2.62
N GLN A 107 9.27 5.51 3.23
CA GLN A 107 7.94 5.05 3.59
C GLN A 107 8.03 4.20 4.86
N LEU A 108 7.12 4.43 5.79
CA LEU A 108 6.85 3.60 6.95
C LEU A 108 5.45 3.03 6.80
N VAL A 109 5.29 1.74 7.00
CA VAL A 109 4.01 1.06 6.83
C VAL A 109 3.78 0.14 8.01
N HIS A 110 2.62 0.28 8.64
CA HIS A 110 2.11 -0.63 9.66
C HIS A 110 0.90 -1.35 9.11
N SER A 111 0.90 -2.67 9.16
CA SER A 111 -0.20 -3.54 8.76
C SER A 111 -0.78 -4.28 9.96
N LEU A 112 -2.09 -4.43 9.99
CA LEU A 112 -2.81 -5.20 11.00
C LEU A 112 -3.88 -6.04 10.31
N LYS A 113 -3.71 -7.37 10.33
CA LYS A 113 -4.64 -8.32 9.75
C LYS A 113 -5.05 -9.36 10.79
N ASP A 114 -6.34 -9.42 11.09
CA ASP A 114 -6.92 -10.40 12.03
C ASP A 114 -6.17 -10.48 13.36
N GLY A 115 -5.76 -9.32 13.90
CA GLY A 115 -5.03 -9.22 15.16
C GLY A 115 -3.51 -9.40 15.02
N THR A 116 -2.99 -9.77 13.85
CA THR A 116 -1.55 -9.89 13.61
C THR A 116 -1.01 -8.60 13.02
N ALA A 117 -0.06 -7.97 13.72
CA ALA A 117 0.59 -6.75 13.27
C ALA A 117 1.90 -7.03 12.55
N GLY A 118 2.27 -6.16 11.62
CA GLY A 118 3.53 -6.23 10.88
C GLY A 118 3.97 -4.88 10.36
N ASP A 119 5.29 -4.68 10.27
CA ASP A 119 5.91 -3.43 9.91
C ASP A 119 6.78 -3.54 8.65
N GLY A 120 6.74 -2.50 7.85
CA GLY A 120 7.62 -2.33 6.70
C GLY A 120 8.17 -0.91 6.64
N ALA A 121 9.41 -0.77 6.22
CA ALA A 121 10.04 0.51 6.03
C ALA A 121 10.94 0.50 4.81
N ARG A 122 11.02 1.64 4.12
CA ARG A 122 12.07 1.87 3.14
C ARG A 122 12.54 3.33 3.23
N PHE A 123 13.80 3.52 2.92
CA PHE A 123 14.45 4.83 2.93
C PHE A 123 15.41 4.94 1.75
N TYR A 124 15.55 6.13 1.21
CA TYR A 124 16.61 6.46 0.29
C TYR A 124 17.13 7.87 0.55
N ILE A 125 18.40 8.09 0.22
CA ILE A 125 19.04 9.40 0.13
C ILE A 125 19.93 9.41 -1.11
N GLY A 126 19.86 10.50 -1.88
CA GLY A 126 20.63 10.66 -3.10
C GLY A 126 21.19 12.06 -3.22
N TYR A 127 22.40 12.16 -3.69
CA TYR A 127 23.02 13.41 -4.09
C TYR A 127 23.35 13.38 -5.57
N LEU A 128 22.95 14.41 -6.27
CA LEU A 128 23.21 14.63 -7.69
C LEU A 128 24.06 15.89 -7.84
N ASP A 129 25.34 15.72 -8.11
CA ASP A 129 26.19 16.82 -8.53
C ASP A 129 25.75 17.31 -9.92
N PRO A 130 25.59 18.62 -10.13
CA PRO A 130 25.10 19.14 -11.40
C PRO A 130 26.01 18.84 -12.59
N VAL A 131 27.27 18.52 -12.38
CA VAL A 131 28.30 18.45 -13.43
C VAL A 131 28.91 17.06 -13.57
N TRP A 132 29.30 16.42 -12.47
CA TRP A 132 30.25 15.32 -12.54
C TRP A 132 29.73 13.95 -12.09
N TRP A 133 28.95 13.84 -11.03
CA TRP A 133 28.64 12.56 -10.42
C TRP A 133 27.29 12.53 -9.71
N ASP A 134 26.80 11.33 -9.46
CA ASP A 134 25.66 11.09 -8.60
C ASP A 134 25.93 9.91 -7.66
N LEU A 135 25.33 9.95 -6.48
CA LEU A 135 25.39 8.87 -5.51
C LEU A 135 24.03 8.72 -4.84
N ASN A 136 23.52 7.50 -4.82
CA ASN A 136 22.28 7.14 -4.14
C ASN A 136 22.52 5.97 -3.21
N PHE A 137 21.98 6.05 -2.02
CA PHE A 137 21.86 4.97 -1.05
C PHE A 137 20.40 4.65 -0.82
N PHE A 138 20.07 3.38 -0.69
CA PHE A 138 18.71 2.93 -0.37
C PHE A 138 18.74 1.70 0.53
N THR A 139 17.73 1.60 1.39
CA THR A 139 17.51 0.46 2.27
C THR A 139 16.03 0.20 2.47
N GLY A 140 15.68 -1.02 2.82
CA GLY A 140 14.32 -1.39 3.17
C GLY A 140 14.26 -2.61 4.05
N TYR A 141 13.22 -2.64 4.87
CA TYR A 141 12.92 -3.69 5.84
C TYR A 141 11.47 -4.10 5.74
N LYS A 142 11.18 -5.37 5.92
CA LYS A 142 9.85 -5.93 6.12
C LYS A 142 9.94 -7.06 7.14
N ASP A 143 9.12 -7.02 8.15
CA ASP A 143 9.08 -8.11 9.12
C ASP A 143 8.34 -9.36 8.58
N LYS A 144 8.29 -10.41 9.41
CA LYS A 144 7.69 -11.71 9.04
C LYS A 144 6.18 -11.61 8.83
N THR A 145 5.54 -10.78 9.61
CA THR A 145 4.09 -10.64 9.70
C THR A 145 3.55 -9.48 8.88
N PHE A 146 4.42 -8.79 8.15
CA PHE A 146 4.02 -7.68 7.28
C PHE A 146 3.08 -8.15 6.17
N GLU A 147 1.83 -7.67 6.16
CA GLU A 147 0.79 -8.13 5.25
C GLU A 147 -0.03 -6.97 4.69
N ILE A 148 0.07 -6.76 3.37
CA ILE A 148 -0.64 -5.69 2.64
C ILE A 148 -1.37 -6.22 1.40
N ASN A 149 -1.35 -7.55 1.15
CA ASN A 149 -1.82 -8.12 -0.12
C ASN A 149 -3.33 -8.02 -0.34
N ASP A 150 -4.11 -7.65 0.65
CA ASP A 150 -5.55 -7.44 0.49
C ASP A 150 -5.89 -6.21 -0.36
N LEU A 151 -5.10 -5.13 -0.25
CA LEU A 151 -5.26 -3.87 -0.99
C LEU A 151 -3.94 -3.34 -1.58
N GLY A 152 -2.92 -4.18 -1.61
CA GLY A 152 -1.60 -3.88 -2.12
C GLY A 152 -0.94 -5.11 -2.73
N PHE A 153 0.36 -5.05 -2.90
CA PHE A 153 1.14 -6.18 -3.37
C PHE A 153 2.47 -6.28 -2.62
N ASN A 154 2.70 -7.40 -1.99
CA ASN A 154 3.96 -7.74 -1.35
C ASN A 154 4.36 -9.18 -1.69
N LYS A 155 5.49 -9.33 -2.37
CA LYS A 155 5.98 -10.64 -2.82
C LYS A 155 6.72 -11.42 -1.74
N ARG A 156 7.36 -10.72 -0.78
CA ARG A 156 8.26 -11.35 0.19
C ARG A 156 8.27 -10.58 1.50
N ASN A 157 8.11 -11.29 2.59
CA ASN A 157 8.30 -10.83 3.97
C ASN A 157 9.68 -11.23 4.50
N ASP A 158 9.96 -10.92 5.77
CA ASP A 158 11.19 -11.28 6.47
C ASP A 158 12.42 -10.93 5.64
N SER A 159 12.53 -9.67 5.26
CA SER A 159 13.57 -9.22 4.35
C SER A 159 14.15 -7.88 4.76
N TRP A 160 15.46 -7.80 4.67
CA TRP A 160 16.19 -6.55 4.74
C TRP A 160 17.12 -6.45 3.53
N TYR A 161 17.18 -5.29 2.94
CA TYR A 161 18.09 -5.02 1.83
C TYR A 161 18.66 -3.61 1.94
N PHE A 162 19.84 -3.44 1.39
CA PHE A 162 20.46 -2.14 1.17
C PHE A 162 21.20 -2.14 -0.16
N GLY A 163 21.44 -0.98 -0.69
CA GLY A 163 22.20 -0.84 -1.92
C GLY A 163 22.65 0.59 -2.13
N THR A 164 23.65 0.71 -2.99
CA THR A 164 24.16 1.98 -3.48
C THR A 164 24.17 2.00 -4.99
N ARG A 165 23.94 3.14 -5.57
CA ARG A 165 24.12 3.40 -7.00
C ARG A 165 24.86 4.72 -7.14
N GLY A 166 25.90 4.75 -7.97
CA GLY A 166 26.61 5.96 -8.34
C GLY A 166 26.96 5.98 -9.81
N GLY A 167 27.16 7.16 -10.37
CA GLY A 167 27.56 7.38 -11.75
C GLY A 167 28.51 8.56 -11.84
N ILE A 168 29.35 8.55 -12.89
CA ILE A 168 30.17 9.67 -13.35
C ILE A 168 29.65 10.06 -14.71
N ARG A 169 29.53 11.35 -14.99
CA ARG A 169 29.01 11.93 -16.23
C ARG A 169 30.12 12.49 -17.09
#